data_cc4b577f91fc3cc76e03615337f22368
#
_entry.id   cc4b577f91fc3cc76e03615337f22368
#
_cell.length_a   1.000
_cell.length_b   1.000
_cell.length_c   1.000
_cell.angle_alpha   90.00
_cell.angle_beta   90.00
_cell.angle_gamma   90.00
#
_symmetry.space_group_name_H-M   'P 1'
#
loop_
_entity.id
_entity.type
_entity.pdbx_description
1 polymer ?
#
loop_
_entity_poly.entity_id
_entity_poly.type
_entity_poly.pdbx_seq_one_letter_code
_entity_poly.pdbx_strand_id
1 'polypeptide(L)'
;NKSAESTGLPENSVDIVFAVQSFHWFDKQKLKQEVNKILQSNGDFAIVWNDWEDENNEFSKEYFKYISSWNTKLTGKTYQHKNVDDRKKFFKNSEYKTYTFIHSKDYTIDMLIGLSKSLSYAPKEDSEYYDEFINGIITIFNKYKKDDIVRFDFHTEMFIGKI
;
A
#
# COMPACT_ATOMS: atom_id res chain seq x y z
N ASN A 1 -21.08 -6.19 2.58
CA ASN A 1 -19.90 -5.96 1.75
C ASN A 1 -20.32 -5.12 0.53
N LYS A 2 -19.75 -3.92 0.39
CA LYS A 2 -20.09 -2.96 -0.68
C LYS A 2 -18.81 -2.33 -1.20
N SER A 3 -18.86 -1.75 -2.41
CA SER A 3 -17.70 -1.02 -2.95
C SER A 3 -17.54 0.34 -2.27
N ALA A 4 -16.34 0.89 -2.33
CA ALA A 4 -16.05 2.24 -1.82
C ALA A 4 -16.80 3.33 -2.60
N GLU A 5 -17.13 3.05 -3.86
CA GLU A 5 -17.86 3.95 -4.75
C GLU A 5 -19.39 3.92 -4.53
N SER A 6 -19.85 3.00 -3.68
CA SER A 6 -21.30 2.84 -3.34
C SER A 6 -21.44 2.18 -1.97
N THR A 7 -21.11 2.92 -0.92
CA THR A 7 -21.07 2.41 0.47
C THR A 7 -22.48 2.12 1.02
N GLY A 8 -23.49 2.86 0.55
CA GLY A 8 -24.85 2.82 1.07
C GLY A 8 -24.97 3.44 2.47
N LEU A 9 -23.99 4.23 2.90
CA LEU A 9 -24.08 5.02 4.12
C LEU A 9 -25.05 6.20 3.90
N PRO A 10 -25.69 6.68 4.97
CA PRO A 10 -26.51 7.89 4.91
C PRO A 10 -25.68 9.12 4.49
N GLU A 11 -26.36 10.11 3.93
CA GLU A 11 -25.73 11.41 3.63
C GLU A 11 -25.31 12.10 4.93
N ASN A 12 -24.17 12.83 4.88
CA ASN A 12 -23.62 13.60 5.99
C ASN A 12 -23.49 12.80 7.31
N SER A 13 -23.08 11.53 7.21
CA SER A 13 -23.07 10.59 8.34
C SER A 13 -21.67 10.29 8.90
N VAL A 14 -20.59 10.71 8.24
CA VAL A 14 -19.21 10.44 8.66
C VAL A 14 -18.38 11.71 8.71
N ASP A 15 -17.49 11.80 9.71
CA ASP A 15 -16.59 12.94 9.90
C ASP A 15 -15.33 12.83 9.07
N ILE A 16 -14.87 11.60 8.80
CA ILE A 16 -13.65 11.34 8.06
C ILE A 16 -13.73 10.01 7.31
N VAL A 17 -13.19 9.99 6.10
CA VAL A 17 -13.01 8.78 5.31
C VAL A 17 -11.52 8.54 5.07
N PHE A 18 -11.04 7.33 5.36
CA PHE A 18 -9.66 6.92 5.11
C PHE A 18 -9.57 5.94 3.95
N ALA A 19 -8.70 6.22 2.98
CA ALA A 19 -8.25 5.30 1.95
C ALA A 19 -6.83 4.82 2.29
N VAL A 20 -6.72 3.69 2.99
CA VAL A 20 -5.43 3.14 3.43
C VAL A 20 -4.97 2.06 2.47
N GLN A 21 -3.82 2.22 1.83
CA GLN A 21 -3.22 1.29 0.84
C GLN A 21 -4.17 0.87 -0.29
N SER A 22 -5.23 1.64 -0.57
CA SER A 22 -6.32 1.23 -1.46
C SER A 22 -6.70 2.26 -2.52
N PHE A 23 -6.29 3.51 -2.36
CA PHE A 23 -6.72 4.61 -3.23
C PHE A 23 -6.51 4.35 -4.72
N HIS A 24 -5.45 3.63 -5.10
CA HIS A 24 -5.12 3.32 -6.50
C HIS A 24 -6.11 2.36 -7.18
N TRP A 25 -6.91 1.61 -6.41
CA TRP A 25 -7.91 0.67 -6.92
C TRP A 25 -9.24 1.33 -7.33
N PHE A 26 -9.53 2.52 -6.81
CA PHE A 26 -10.85 3.14 -6.95
C PHE A 26 -11.02 3.89 -8.27
N ASP A 27 -12.27 3.90 -8.77
CA ASP A 27 -12.73 4.89 -9.73
C ASP A 27 -12.82 6.26 -9.01
N LYS A 28 -11.89 7.16 -9.35
CA LYS A 28 -11.71 8.43 -8.64
C LYS A 28 -12.93 9.34 -8.72
N GLN A 29 -13.66 9.32 -9.85
CA GLN A 29 -14.84 10.16 -10.02
C GLN A 29 -16.00 9.64 -9.16
N LYS A 30 -16.28 8.35 -9.21
CA LYS A 30 -17.35 7.73 -8.42
C LYS A 30 -17.03 7.78 -6.93
N LEU A 31 -15.78 7.50 -6.54
CA LEU A 31 -15.33 7.63 -5.16
C LEU A 31 -15.59 9.05 -4.64
N LYS A 32 -15.19 10.07 -5.42
CA LYS A 32 -15.39 11.48 -5.02
C LYS A 32 -16.86 11.83 -4.82
N GLN A 33 -17.75 11.33 -5.68
CA GLN A 33 -19.19 11.52 -5.55
C GLN A 33 -19.73 10.87 -4.27
N GLU A 34 -19.38 9.61 -4.02
CA GLU A 34 -19.83 8.89 -2.84
C GLU A 34 -19.29 9.50 -1.56
N VAL A 35 -17.99 9.84 -1.52
CA VAL A 35 -17.38 10.46 -0.34
C VAL A 35 -17.98 11.82 -0.04
N ASN A 36 -18.19 12.67 -1.06
CA ASN A 36 -18.89 13.97 -0.88
C ASN A 36 -20.31 13.81 -0.33
N LYS A 37 -21.01 12.75 -0.71
CA LYS A 37 -22.35 12.46 -0.23
C LYS A 37 -22.37 12.08 1.25
N ILE A 38 -21.44 11.21 1.69
CA ILE A 38 -21.44 10.65 3.05
C ILE A 38 -20.73 11.51 4.09
N LEU A 39 -19.76 12.35 3.67
CA LEU A 39 -19.05 13.25 4.56
C LEU A 39 -19.96 14.35 5.08
N GLN A 40 -19.82 14.67 6.36
CA GLN A 40 -20.38 15.88 6.95
C GLN A 40 -19.74 17.13 6.30
N SER A 41 -20.40 18.29 6.43
CA SER A 41 -19.96 19.56 5.83
C SER A 41 -18.52 19.94 6.19
N ASN A 42 -18.06 19.56 7.38
CA ASN A 42 -16.70 19.79 7.86
C ASN A 42 -15.83 18.52 7.82
N GLY A 43 -16.30 17.44 7.18
CA GLY A 43 -15.61 16.18 7.09
C GLY A 43 -14.36 16.26 6.23
N ASP A 44 -13.41 15.36 6.47
CA ASP A 44 -12.15 15.26 5.74
C ASP A 44 -12.00 13.92 5.04
N PHE A 45 -11.26 13.91 3.95
CA PHE A 45 -10.79 12.69 3.30
C PHE A 45 -9.30 12.53 3.52
N ALA A 46 -8.86 11.33 3.88
CA ALA A 46 -7.45 11.03 4.09
C ALA A 46 -7.00 9.88 3.21
N ILE A 47 -5.89 10.08 2.50
CA ILE A 47 -5.17 9.03 1.77
C ILE A 47 -3.95 8.66 2.60
N VAL A 48 -3.85 7.39 3.01
CA VAL A 48 -2.72 6.90 3.80
C VAL A 48 -1.97 5.86 2.99
N TRP A 49 -0.67 6.03 2.96
CA TRP A 49 0.24 5.14 2.27
C TRP A 49 1.38 4.75 3.18
N ASN A 50 1.60 3.47 3.35
CA ASN A 50 2.71 2.94 4.11
C ASN A 50 3.75 2.40 3.11
N ASP A 51 4.83 3.14 2.98
CA ASP A 51 5.95 2.79 2.11
C ASP A 51 7.05 2.11 2.89
N TRP A 52 7.60 1.07 2.33
CA TRP A 52 8.66 0.24 2.92
C TRP A 52 9.87 0.08 1.99
N GLU A 53 9.88 0.84 0.89
CA GLU A 53 11.02 0.98 0.02
C GLU A 53 11.97 2.00 0.63
N ASP A 54 13.03 1.52 1.29
CA ASP A 54 14.09 2.36 1.83
C ASP A 54 15.38 2.13 1.05
N GLU A 55 15.81 3.13 0.29
CA GLU A 55 17.04 3.08 -0.49
C GLU A 55 18.30 3.00 0.39
N ASN A 56 18.21 3.30 1.68
CA ASN A 56 19.32 3.20 2.63
C ASN A 56 19.41 1.83 3.31
N ASN A 57 18.40 0.97 3.13
CA ASN A 57 18.35 -0.37 3.70
C ASN A 57 18.57 -1.42 2.61
N GLU A 58 19.74 -2.03 2.57
CA GLU A 58 20.12 -3.01 1.54
C GLU A 58 19.20 -4.25 1.51
N PHE A 59 18.67 -4.69 2.66
CA PHE A 59 17.68 -5.75 2.71
C PHE A 59 16.38 -5.32 2.02
N SER A 60 15.81 -4.16 2.39
CA SER A 60 14.59 -3.63 1.80
C SER A 60 14.71 -3.47 0.29
N LYS A 61 15.84 -2.93 -0.16
CA LYS A 61 16.16 -2.73 -1.58
C LYS A 61 16.21 -4.03 -2.37
N GLU A 62 16.93 -5.05 -1.87
CA GLU A 62 17.02 -6.35 -2.55
C GLU A 62 15.68 -7.09 -2.53
N TYR A 63 15.01 -7.08 -1.39
CA TYR A 63 13.69 -7.69 -1.26
C TYR A 63 12.66 -7.02 -2.17
N PHE A 64 12.59 -5.69 -2.20
CA PHE A 64 11.69 -4.96 -3.09
C PHE A 64 11.97 -5.24 -4.57
N LYS A 65 13.24 -5.24 -4.97
CA LYS A 65 13.64 -5.62 -6.33
C LYS A 65 13.17 -7.02 -6.69
N TYR A 66 13.33 -7.97 -5.76
CA TYR A 66 12.92 -9.35 -5.96
C TYR A 66 11.39 -9.47 -6.15
N ILE A 67 10.59 -8.96 -5.23
CA ILE A 67 9.13 -9.07 -5.36
C ILE A 67 8.58 -8.29 -6.57
N SER A 68 9.19 -7.14 -6.90
CA SER A 68 8.79 -6.36 -8.09
C SER A 68 9.06 -7.11 -9.39
N SER A 69 10.13 -7.92 -9.44
CA SER A 69 10.41 -8.79 -10.59
C SER A 69 9.30 -9.81 -10.83
N TRP A 70 8.69 -10.31 -9.76
CA TRP A 70 7.55 -11.23 -9.83
C TRP A 70 6.27 -10.56 -10.33
N ASN A 71 6.03 -9.30 -9.94
CA ASN A 71 4.94 -8.55 -10.53
C ASN A 71 5.09 -8.46 -12.05
N THR A 72 6.28 -8.11 -12.53
CA THR A 72 6.56 -8.04 -13.97
C THR A 72 6.42 -9.41 -14.64
N LYS A 73 6.98 -10.48 -14.03
CA LYS A 73 6.94 -11.86 -14.56
C LYS A 73 5.49 -12.37 -14.72
N LEU A 74 4.64 -12.12 -13.73
CA LEU A 74 3.29 -12.72 -13.68
C LEU A 74 2.19 -11.84 -14.29
N THR A 75 2.34 -10.53 -14.27
CA THR A 75 1.29 -9.60 -14.74
C THR A 75 1.68 -8.85 -16.01
N GLY A 76 2.95 -8.89 -16.42
CA GLY A 76 3.49 -8.07 -17.51
C GLY A 76 3.55 -6.57 -17.17
N LYS A 77 3.24 -6.18 -15.94
CA LYS A 77 3.22 -4.78 -15.50
C LYS A 77 4.44 -4.49 -14.65
N THR A 78 5.17 -3.45 -15.01
CA THR A 78 6.21 -2.90 -14.15
C THR A 78 5.55 -2.22 -12.96
N TYR A 79 6.10 -2.40 -11.77
CA TYR A 79 5.68 -1.61 -10.61
C TYR A 79 5.87 -0.13 -10.93
N GLN A 80 4.78 0.61 -10.98
CA GLN A 80 4.84 2.05 -11.14
C GLN A 80 4.76 2.71 -9.77
N HIS A 81 5.77 3.52 -9.45
CA HIS A 81 5.68 4.40 -8.30
C HIS A 81 4.38 5.21 -8.35
N LYS A 82 3.80 5.39 -7.21
CA LYS A 82 2.54 6.07 -6.94
C LYS A 82 2.45 7.38 -7.72
N ASN A 83 1.38 7.54 -8.48
CA ASN A 83 1.12 8.83 -9.12
C ASN A 83 0.67 9.85 -8.06
N VAL A 84 1.64 10.59 -7.51
CA VAL A 84 1.41 11.64 -6.50
C VAL A 84 0.47 12.70 -7.04
N ASP A 85 0.51 12.99 -8.35
CA ASP A 85 -0.34 14.01 -8.98
C ASP A 85 -1.82 13.65 -8.96
N ASP A 86 -2.16 12.37 -9.10
CA ASP A 86 -3.57 11.93 -9.02
C ASP A 86 -4.13 12.06 -7.59
N ARG A 87 -3.28 11.88 -6.58
CA ARG A 87 -3.66 12.13 -5.18
C ARG A 87 -3.96 13.61 -4.94
N LYS A 88 -3.07 14.49 -5.41
CA LYS A 88 -3.23 15.94 -5.27
C LYS A 88 -4.52 16.45 -5.91
N LYS A 89 -4.81 15.99 -7.13
CA LYS A 89 -6.02 16.38 -7.89
C LYS A 89 -7.33 15.92 -7.23
N PHE A 90 -7.29 14.95 -6.34
CA PHE A 90 -8.49 14.45 -5.67
C PHE A 90 -9.03 15.44 -4.64
N PHE A 91 -8.15 16.19 -3.97
CA PHE A 91 -8.53 17.18 -3.00
C PHE A 91 -9.06 18.47 -3.66
N LYS A 92 -9.97 19.17 -2.94
CA LYS A 92 -10.53 20.44 -3.38
C LYS A 92 -9.40 21.48 -3.56
N ASN A 93 -9.37 22.12 -4.72
CA ASN A 93 -8.33 23.10 -5.09
C ASN A 93 -6.88 22.56 -4.97
N SER A 94 -6.70 21.24 -4.93
CA SER A 94 -5.42 20.58 -4.62
C SER A 94 -4.83 21.01 -3.26
N GLU A 95 -5.69 21.38 -2.30
CA GLU A 95 -5.29 21.78 -0.94
C GLU A 95 -5.41 20.59 0.03
N TYR A 96 -4.30 20.24 0.67
CA TYR A 96 -4.21 19.16 1.65
C TYR A 96 -3.04 19.40 2.60
N LYS A 97 -3.11 18.76 3.77
CA LYS A 97 -1.97 18.65 4.68
C LYS A 97 -1.30 17.32 4.50
N THR A 98 0.01 17.29 4.65
CA THR A 98 0.80 16.05 4.63
C THR A 98 1.39 15.80 6.01
N TYR A 99 1.29 14.56 6.45
CA TYR A 99 1.95 14.07 7.65
C TYR A 99 2.79 12.85 7.29
N THR A 100 3.99 12.79 7.84
CA THR A 100 4.91 11.65 7.64
C THR A 100 5.24 11.04 9.00
N PHE A 101 5.12 9.72 9.08
CA PHE A 101 5.44 8.95 10.26
C PHE A 101 6.48 7.89 9.89
N ILE A 102 7.56 7.82 10.67
CA ILE A 102 8.62 6.84 10.49
C ILE A 102 8.48 5.80 11.61
N HIS A 103 8.47 4.52 11.25
CA HIS A 103 8.49 3.43 12.21
C HIS A 103 9.22 2.22 11.63
N SER A 104 9.77 1.39 12.51
CA SER A 104 10.47 0.16 12.12
C SER A 104 9.72 -1.06 12.64
N LYS A 105 9.81 -2.15 11.91
CA LYS A 105 9.25 -3.44 12.33
C LYS A 105 10.21 -4.57 12.00
N ASP A 106 10.40 -5.45 12.98
CA ASP A 106 11.20 -6.66 12.84
C ASP A 106 10.32 -7.80 12.30
N TYR A 107 10.87 -8.56 11.37
CA TYR A 107 10.21 -9.69 10.72
C TYR A 107 11.02 -10.96 10.89
N THR A 108 10.41 -12.00 11.42
CA THR A 108 10.90 -13.37 11.29
C THR A 108 10.66 -13.88 9.87
N ILE A 109 11.25 -15.03 9.53
CA ILE A 109 11.05 -15.63 8.19
C ILE A 109 9.57 -15.91 7.91
N ASP A 110 8.82 -16.43 8.88
CA ASP A 110 7.39 -16.74 8.70
C ASP A 110 6.56 -15.47 8.47
N MET A 111 6.88 -14.37 9.18
CA MET A 111 6.24 -13.08 8.97
C MET A 111 6.56 -12.51 7.60
N LEU A 112 7.81 -12.65 7.14
CA LEU A 112 8.23 -12.16 5.82
C LEU A 112 7.55 -12.95 4.70
N ILE A 113 7.48 -14.27 4.82
CA ILE A 113 6.74 -15.14 3.88
C ILE A 113 5.25 -14.75 3.87
N GLY A 114 4.64 -14.56 5.05
CA GLY A 114 3.24 -14.12 5.16
C GLY A 114 2.98 -12.77 4.49
N LEU A 115 3.87 -11.80 4.69
CA LEU A 115 3.82 -10.50 4.01
C LEU A 115 3.91 -10.69 2.48
N SER A 116 4.86 -11.50 2.02
CA SER A 116 5.07 -11.74 0.59
C SER A 116 3.86 -12.43 -0.07
N LYS A 117 3.25 -13.40 0.61
CA LYS A 117 2.03 -14.09 0.15
C LYS A 117 0.81 -13.16 0.08
N SER A 118 0.78 -12.08 0.85
CA SER A 118 -0.32 -11.10 0.83
C SER A 118 -0.31 -10.16 -0.36
N LEU A 119 0.76 -10.15 -1.16
CA LEU A 119 0.85 -9.32 -2.36
C LEU A 119 -0.14 -9.82 -3.42
N SER A 120 -0.81 -8.87 -4.08
CA SER A 120 -1.85 -9.18 -5.08
C SER A 120 -1.35 -9.97 -6.30
N TYR A 121 -0.04 -9.98 -6.52
CA TYR A 121 0.65 -10.67 -7.60
C TYR A 121 1.52 -11.83 -7.10
N ALA A 122 1.44 -12.21 -5.83
CA ALA A 122 2.17 -13.37 -5.32
C ALA A 122 1.68 -14.67 -6.01
N PRO A 123 2.58 -15.59 -6.38
CA PRO A 123 2.18 -16.89 -6.86
C PRO A 123 1.34 -17.63 -5.81
N LYS A 124 0.28 -18.28 -6.26
CA LYS A 124 -0.55 -19.12 -5.39
C LYS A 124 0.17 -20.44 -5.06
N GLU A 125 -0.21 -21.08 -3.97
CA GLU A 125 0.42 -22.32 -3.47
C GLU A 125 0.36 -23.49 -4.48
N ASP A 126 -0.60 -23.50 -5.39
CA ASP A 126 -0.75 -24.48 -6.47
C ASP A 126 -0.03 -24.08 -7.77
N SER A 127 0.67 -22.95 -7.78
CA SER A 127 1.43 -22.46 -8.94
C SER A 127 2.79 -23.15 -9.05
N GLU A 128 3.23 -23.45 -10.27
CA GLU A 128 4.58 -23.92 -10.58
C GLU A 128 5.70 -22.95 -10.13
N TYR A 129 5.36 -21.68 -9.89
CA TYR A 129 6.29 -20.64 -9.46
C TYR A 129 6.36 -20.46 -7.94
N TYR A 130 5.52 -21.16 -7.16
CA TYR A 130 5.40 -20.93 -5.73
C TYR A 130 6.71 -21.22 -4.98
N ASP A 131 7.30 -22.37 -5.23
CA ASP A 131 8.54 -22.79 -4.55
C ASP A 131 9.71 -21.87 -4.91
N GLU A 132 9.83 -21.47 -6.18
CA GLU A 132 10.86 -20.50 -6.63
C GLU A 132 10.70 -19.17 -5.89
N PHE A 133 9.46 -18.68 -5.79
CA PHE A 133 9.13 -17.43 -5.11
C PHE A 133 9.49 -17.48 -3.61
N ILE A 134 9.10 -18.53 -2.92
CA ILE A 134 9.38 -18.69 -1.47
C ILE A 134 10.89 -18.88 -1.23
N ASN A 135 11.57 -19.70 -2.01
CA ASN A 135 13.00 -19.96 -1.85
C ASN A 135 13.84 -18.69 -2.06
N GLY A 136 13.45 -17.82 -2.98
CA GLY A 136 14.11 -16.53 -3.16
C GLY A 136 13.95 -15.61 -1.94
N ILE A 137 12.77 -15.57 -1.31
CA ILE A 137 12.53 -14.82 -0.08
C ILE A 137 13.40 -15.36 1.06
N ILE A 138 13.47 -16.69 1.23
CA ILE A 138 14.31 -17.35 2.23
C ILE A 138 15.79 -17.01 2.00
N THR A 139 16.23 -17.01 0.75
CA THR A 139 17.60 -16.67 0.38
C THR A 139 17.96 -15.25 0.78
N ILE A 140 17.10 -14.29 0.46
CA ILE A 140 17.29 -12.88 0.83
C ILE A 140 17.27 -12.73 2.36
N PHE A 141 16.30 -13.34 3.03
CA PHE A 141 16.22 -13.31 4.49
C PHE A 141 17.52 -13.82 5.12
N ASN A 142 18.02 -15.00 4.72
CA ASN A 142 19.23 -15.60 5.27
C ASN A 142 20.49 -14.76 5.02
N LYS A 143 20.52 -13.99 3.94
CA LYS A 143 21.62 -13.08 3.62
C LYS A 143 21.72 -11.90 4.58
N TYR A 144 20.55 -11.38 5.04
CA TYR A 144 20.50 -10.11 5.78
C TYR A 144 20.06 -10.27 7.24
N LYS A 145 19.58 -11.44 7.65
CA LYS A 145 19.10 -11.65 9.03
C LYS A 145 20.20 -11.42 10.07
N LYS A 146 19.80 -10.80 11.17
CA LYS A 146 20.56 -10.70 12.41
C LYS A 146 19.65 -11.20 13.53
N ASP A 147 20.14 -12.12 14.36
CA ASP A 147 19.33 -12.75 15.43
C ASP A 147 17.96 -13.30 14.94
N ASP A 148 18.00 -13.96 13.76
CA ASP A 148 16.83 -14.54 13.07
C ASP A 148 15.69 -13.54 12.73
N ILE A 149 16.03 -12.28 12.60
CA ILE A 149 15.11 -11.23 12.13
C ILE A 149 15.74 -10.39 11.02
N VAL A 150 14.88 -9.79 10.19
CA VAL A 150 15.20 -8.67 9.30
C VAL A 150 14.34 -7.47 9.68
N ARG A 151 14.85 -6.25 9.49
CA ARG A 151 14.14 -5.02 9.83
C ARG A 151 13.72 -4.27 8.59
N PHE A 152 12.43 -3.90 8.55
CA PHE A 152 11.91 -2.88 7.65
C PHE A 152 11.75 -1.55 8.36
N ASP A 153 12.17 -0.49 7.68
CA ASP A 153 11.86 0.88 8.05
C ASP A 153 10.75 1.37 7.12
N PHE A 154 9.66 1.83 7.73
CA PHE A 154 8.47 2.26 7.01
C PHE A 154 8.34 3.77 7.06
N HIS A 155 7.92 4.35 5.94
CA HIS A 155 7.50 5.73 5.81
C HIS A 155 5.99 5.76 5.53
N THR A 156 5.21 6.09 6.55
CA THR A 156 3.77 6.27 6.36
C THR A 156 3.49 7.72 6.02
N GLU A 157 2.96 7.97 4.84
CA GLU A 157 2.49 9.29 4.41
C GLU A 157 0.97 9.35 4.50
N MET A 158 0.46 10.42 5.10
CA MET A 158 -0.95 10.75 5.13
C MET A 158 -1.19 12.09 4.48
N PHE A 159 -2.05 12.12 3.47
CA PHE A 159 -2.55 13.32 2.82
C PHE A 159 -4.00 13.52 3.27
N ILE A 160 -4.32 14.63 3.89
CA ILE A 160 -5.66 14.87 4.43
C ILE A 160 -6.15 16.26 4.04
N GLY A 161 -7.41 16.36 3.62
CA GLY A 161 -8.04 17.60 3.20
C GLY A 161 -9.49 17.44 2.80
N LYS A 162 -10.09 18.53 2.32
CA LYS A 162 -11.43 18.56 1.74
C LYS A 162 -11.41 18.03 0.30
N ILE A 163 -12.56 17.53 -0.17
CA ILE A 163 -12.70 17.03 -1.55
C ILE A 163 -13.79 17.76 -2.32
#